data_b10ff3c0e4db89fa23f388559d3790d5
#
_entry.id   b10ff3c0e4db89fa23f388559d3790d5
#
_cell.length_a   1.000
_cell.length_b   1.000
_cell.length_c   1.000
_cell.angle_alpha   90.00
_cell.angle_beta   90.00
_cell.angle_gamma   90.00
#
_symmetry.space_group_name_H-M   'P 1'
#
loop_
_entity.id
_entity.type
_entity.pdbx_description
1 polymer ?
#
loop_
_entity_poly.entity_id
_entity_poly.type
_entity_poly.pdbx_seq_one_letter_code
_entity_poly.pdbx_strand_id
1 'polypeptide(L)'
;SREERGLIVTLLVDDVIFPPHSATLQSGGSDAIRALLPALQDSGTRLIVEGHTNTAPVQPINFPSDWELSSARAGAVARFLNSEGGVPRPRMHVAGYGDTSPLVPESNPDHLRLNRRVAIVVASGLTEEQRSLLAGARVASEMADQNTLQ
;
A
#
# COMPACT_ATOMS: atom_id res chain seq x y z
N SER A 1 -2.76 6.83 14.19
CA SER A 1 -1.70 5.86 14.04
C SER A 1 -0.47 6.41 13.33
N ARG A 2 -0.65 7.30 12.38
CA ARG A 2 0.50 7.85 11.66
C ARG A 2 1.43 8.68 12.55
N GLU A 3 0.91 9.27 13.63
CA GLU A 3 1.72 10.05 14.56
C GLU A 3 2.78 9.20 15.26
N GLU A 4 2.47 7.94 15.51
CA GLU A 4 3.39 7.01 16.16
C GLU A 4 4.33 6.33 15.16
N ARG A 5 3.85 6.06 13.95
CA ARG A 5 4.57 5.28 12.95
C ARG A 5 5.23 6.13 11.87
N GLY A 6 4.95 7.45 11.88
CA GLY A 6 5.29 8.34 10.79
C GLY A 6 4.12 8.51 9.84
N LEU A 7 4.40 8.98 8.62
CA LEU A 7 3.37 9.20 7.62
C LEU A 7 3.04 7.90 6.90
N ILE A 8 1.74 7.63 6.72
CA ILE A 8 1.28 6.43 6.04
C ILE A 8 0.59 6.81 4.73
N VAL A 9 1.07 6.26 3.63
CA VAL A 9 0.43 6.39 2.32
C VAL A 9 -0.23 5.05 2.00
N THR A 10 -1.54 5.07 1.79
CA THR A 10 -2.31 3.86 1.54
C THR A 10 -2.74 3.77 0.08
N LEU A 11 -2.48 2.62 -0.54
CA LEU A 11 -2.95 2.27 -1.87
C LEU A 11 -4.03 1.21 -1.69
N LEU A 12 -5.26 1.52 -2.09
CA LEU A 12 -6.33 0.53 -2.07
C LEU A 12 -6.10 -0.46 -3.22
N VAL A 13 -6.20 -1.73 -2.90
CA VAL A 13 -5.99 -2.78 -3.89
C VAL A 13 -7.32 -3.09 -4.58
N ASP A 14 -7.39 -2.78 -5.88
CA ASP A 14 -8.48 -3.17 -6.76
C ASP A 14 -7.88 -3.84 -8.00
N ASP A 15 -8.73 -4.21 -8.97
CA ASP A 15 -8.28 -4.93 -10.17
C ASP A 15 -7.32 -4.10 -11.03
N VAL A 16 -7.29 -2.78 -10.84
CA VAL A 16 -6.39 -1.88 -11.57
C VAL A 16 -4.97 -1.97 -10.99
N ILE A 17 -4.85 -2.23 -9.69
CA ILE A 17 -3.56 -2.32 -8.98
C ILE A 17 -3.03 -3.75 -9.02
N PHE A 18 -3.85 -4.71 -8.52
CA PHE A 18 -3.54 -6.14 -8.58
C PHE A 18 -4.82 -6.90 -8.94
N PRO A 19 -4.77 -7.83 -9.89
CA PRO A 19 -5.92 -8.70 -10.15
C PRO A 19 -6.27 -9.53 -8.91
N PRO A 20 -7.50 -10.05 -8.82
CA PRO A 20 -7.85 -10.95 -7.71
C PRO A 20 -6.87 -12.11 -7.59
N HIS A 21 -6.52 -12.48 -6.37
CA HIS A 21 -5.60 -13.59 -6.07
C HIS A 21 -4.20 -13.43 -6.70
N SER A 22 -3.83 -12.22 -7.11
CA SER A 22 -2.58 -11.99 -7.81
C SER A 22 -1.73 -10.94 -7.11
N ALA A 23 -0.42 -11.10 -7.21
CA ALA A 23 0.56 -10.12 -6.77
C ALA A 23 1.35 -9.54 -7.95
N THR A 24 0.77 -9.59 -9.16
CA THR A 24 1.36 -8.95 -10.33
C THR A 24 0.86 -7.52 -10.44
N LEU A 25 1.77 -6.57 -10.23
CA LEU A 25 1.43 -5.14 -10.25
C LEU A 25 1.03 -4.72 -11.67
N GLN A 26 -0.16 -4.14 -11.81
CA GLN A 26 -0.68 -3.67 -13.08
C GLN A 26 -0.27 -2.21 -13.34
N SER A 27 -0.46 -1.75 -14.59
CA SER A 27 -0.05 -0.39 -14.98
C SER A 27 -0.71 0.70 -14.15
N GLY A 28 -1.98 0.51 -13.75
CA GLY A 28 -2.66 1.47 -12.87
C GLY A 28 -1.99 1.61 -11.52
N GLY A 29 -1.50 0.50 -10.96
CA GLY A 29 -0.74 0.51 -9.72
C GLY A 29 0.62 1.15 -9.89
N SER A 30 1.31 0.82 -10.99
CA SER A 30 2.60 1.44 -11.32
C SER A 30 2.49 2.95 -11.43
N ASP A 31 1.46 3.43 -12.12
CA ASP A 31 1.24 4.87 -12.29
C ASP A 31 0.97 5.57 -10.96
N ALA A 32 0.18 4.93 -10.10
CA ALA A 32 -0.11 5.48 -8.77
C ALA A 32 1.18 5.60 -7.94
N ILE A 33 2.05 4.58 -7.99
CA ILE A 33 3.31 4.60 -7.24
C ILE A 33 4.27 5.63 -7.84
N ARG A 34 4.32 5.76 -9.16
CA ARG A 34 5.18 6.76 -9.80
C ARG A 34 4.88 8.17 -9.31
N ALA A 35 3.61 8.47 -9.07
CA ALA A 35 3.22 9.78 -8.56
C ALA A 35 3.80 10.08 -7.18
N LEU A 36 4.14 9.06 -6.40
CA LEU A 36 4.70 9.20 -5.06
C LEU A 36 6.22 9.25 -5.04
N LEU A 37 6.88 8.84 -6.13
CA LEU A 37 8.33 8.66 -6.15
C LEU A 37 9.13 9.91 -5.76
N PRO A 38 8.80 11.14 -6.23
CA PRO A 38 9.60 12.29 -5.85
C PRO A 38 9.73 12.48 -4.35
N ALA A 39 8.66 12.25 -3.60
CA ALA A 39 8.70 12.37 -2.14
C ALA A 39 9.44 11.22 -1.48
N LEU A 40 9.32 10.01 -2.03
CA LEU A 40 9.94 8.81 -1.43
C LEU A 40 11.43 8.72 -1.72
N GLN A 41 11.87 9.14 -2.91
CA GLN A 41 13.27 9.06 -3.33
C GLN A 41 14.19 9.90 -2.43
N ASP A 42 13.74 11.09 -2.08
CA ASP A 42 14.59 12.09 -1.43
C ASP A 42 14.56 12.03 0.09
N SER A 43 13.70 11.19 0.66
CA SER A 43 13.47 11.21 2.10
C SER A 43 14.68 10.71 2.92
N GLY A 44 15.46 9.79 2.38
CA GLY A 44 16.56 9.15 3.14
C GLY A 44 16.09 8.30 4.31
N THR A 45 14.80 8.26 4.58
CA THR A 45 14.22 7.55 5.69
C THR A 45 13.87 6.11 5.32
N ARG A 46 13.62 5.32 6.35
CA ARG A 46 13.21 3.93 6.17
C ARG A 46 11.76 3.86 5.74
N LEU A 47 11.47 2.96 4.82
CA LEU A 47 10.12 2.69 4.35
C LEU A 47 9.73 1.28 4.76
N ILE A 48 8.50 1.12 5.23
CA ILE A 48 7.91 -0.20 5.48
C ILE A 48 6.73 -0.34 4.53
N VAL A 49 6.78 -1.35 3.67
CA VAL A 49 5.68 -1.63 2.74
C VAL A 49 4.87 -2.77 3.31
N GLU A 50 3.63 -2.50 3.66
CA GLU A 50 2.72 -3.43 4.32
C GLU A 50 1.60 -3.86 3.42
N GLY A 51 1.40 -5.17 3.29
CA GLY A 51 0.26 -5.72 2.58
C GLY A 51 -0.83 -6.17 3.54
N HIS A 52 -2.08 -5.89 3.19
CA HIS A 52 -3.25 -6.25 3.98
C HIS A 52 -4.33 -6.80 3.06
N THR A 53 -5.07 -7.79 3.53
CA THR A 53 -6.22 -8.35 2.82
C THR A 53 -7.49 -8.17 3.65
N ASN A 54 -8.64 -8.31 2.99
CA ASN A 54 -9.90 -8.47 3.71
C ASN A 54 -10.05 -9.93 4.13
N THR A 55 -10.93 -10.19 5.10
CA THR A 55 -11.29 -11.56 5.45
C THR A 55 -12.06 -12.19 4.29
N ALA A 56 -11.70 -13.41 3.94
CA ALA A 56 -12.34 -14.14 2.86
C ALA A 56 -12.65 -15.56 3.32
N PRO A 57 -13.80 -16.13 2.89
CA PRO A 57 -14.17 -17.47 3.30
C PRO A 57 -13.35 -18.56 2.63
N VAL A 58 -12.62 -18.25 1.58
CA VAL A 58 -11.80 -19.19 0.83
C VAL A 58 -10.37 -18.71 0.76
N GLN A 59 -9.45 -19.67 0.69
CA GLN A 59 -8.04 -19.41 0.56
C GLN A 59 -7.72 -18.80 -0.81
N PRO A 60 -6.73 -17.87 -0.89
CA PRO A 60 -6.33 -17.32 -2.19
C PRO A 60 -5.82 -18.41 -3.13
N ILE A 61 -6.10 -18.24 -4.41
CA ILE A 61 -5.57 -19.13 -5.46
C ILE A 61 -4.08 -18.82 -5.63
N ASN A 62 -3.27 -19.87 -5.75
CA ASN A 62 -1.81 -19.79 -5.96
C ASN A 62 -1.02 -19.31 -4.73
N PHE A 63 -1.66 -19.10 -3.60
CA PHE A 63 -0.98 -18.75 -2.35
C PHE A 63 -1.51 -19.63 -1.23
N PRO A 64 -0.63 -20.11 -0.32
CA PRO A 64 -1.09 -20.95 0.80
C PRO A 64 -2.05 -20.26 1.73
N SER A 65 -1.94 -18.93 1.88
CA SER A 65 -2.80 -18.15 2.78
C SER A 65 -2.74 -16.67 2.40
N ASP A 66 -3.53 -15.86 3.11
CA ASP A 66 -3.48 -14.40 2.97
C ASP A 66 -2.16 -13.82 3.45
N TRP A 67 -1.43 -14.52 4.31
CA TRP A 67 -0.08 -14.11 4.70
C TRP A 67 0.83 -13.99 3.49
N GLU A 68 0.87 -15.03 2.65
CA GLU A 68 1.72 -15.04 1.47
C GLU A 68 1.23 -14.06 0.39
N LEU A 69 -0.08 -13.98 0.17
CA LEU A 69 -0.63 -13.06 -0.81
C LEU A 69 -0.30 -11.60 -0.45
N SER A 70 -0.56 -11.20 0.80
CA SER A 70 -0.29 -9.84 1.25
C SER A 70 1.19 -9.51 1.21
N SER A 71 2.05 -10.46 1.60
CA SER A 71 3.50 -10.29 1.54
C SER A 71 3.99 -10.14 0.10
N ALA A 72 3.45 -10.95 -0.82
CA ALA A 72 3.83 -10.89 -2.22
C ALA A 72 3.42 -9.56 -2.86
N ARG A 73 2.25 -9.03 -2.53
CA ARG A 73 1.81 -7.73 -3.02
C ARG A 73 2.68 -6.60 -2.51
N ALA A 74 3.00 -6.61 -1.22
CA ALA A 74 3.91 -5.62 -0.64
C ALA A 74 5.30 -5.73 -1.26
N GLY A 75 5.78 -6.95 -1.50
CA GLY A 75 7.06 -7.19 -2.17
C GLY A 75 7.09 -6.65 -3.60
N ALA A 76 5.98 -6.79 -4.33
CA ALA A 76 5.89 -6.26 -5.69
C ALA A 76 5.99 -4.73 -5.69
N VAL A 77 5.36 -4.06 -4.74
CA VAL A 77 5.46 -2.60 -4.59
C VAL A 77 6.88 -2.20 -4.24
N ALA A 78 7.51 -2.88 -3.28
CA ALA A 78 8.90 -2.59 -2.90
C ALA A 78 9.85 -2.78 -4.07
N ARG A 79 9.68 -3.85 -4.84
CA ARG A 79 10.51 -4.12 -6.03
C ARG A 79 10.37 -3.00 -7.06
N PHE A 80 9.15 -2.51 -7.27
CA PHE A 80 8.90 -1.39 -8.18
C PHE A 80 9.56 -0.11 -7.68
N LEU A 81 9.45 0.21 -6.38
CA LEU A 81 10.10 1.37 -5.78
C LEU A 81 11.62 1.32 -5.98
N ASN A 82 12.20 0.15 -5.92
CA ASN A 82 13.64 -0.02 -6.16
C ASN A 82 13.99 0.08 -7.64
N SER A 83 13.36 -0.74 -8.48
CA SER A 83 13.77 -0.87 -9.89
C SER A 83 13.43 0.35 -10.73
N GLU A 84 12.27 0.94 -10.50
CA GLU A 84 11.79 2.09 -11.26
C GLU A 84 12.02 3.41 -10.53
N GLY A 85 11.93 3.36 -9.21
CA GLY A 85 12.03 4.56 -8.39
C GLY A 85 13.41 4.84 -7.84
N GLY A 86 14.34 3.92 -7.96
CA GLY A 86 15.68 4.12 -7.44
C GLY A 86 15.77 4.16 -5.92
N VAL A 87 14.73 3.72 -5.21
CA VAL A 87 14.78 3.66 -3.75
C VAL A 87 15.73 2.54 -3.34
N PRO A 88 16.76 2.82 -2.53
CA PRO A 88 17.74 1.80 -2.15
C PRO A 88 17.10 0.67 -1.35
N ARG A 89 17.44 -0.56 -1.70
CA ARG A 89 16.88 -1.74 -1.03
C ARG A 89 17.04 -1.72 0.49
N PRO A 90 18.19 -1.31 1.05
CA PRO A 90 18.35 -1.31 2.51
C PRO A 90 17.42 -0.34 3.25
N ARG A 91 16.80 0.62 2.55
CA ARG A 91 15.82 1.52 3.15
C ARG A 91 14.45 0.89 3.34
N MET A 92 14.21 -0.27 2.73
CA MET A 92 12.87 -0.84 2.68
C MET A 92 12.75 -2.14 3.46
N HIS A 93 11.63 -2.29 4.14
CA HIS A 93 11.18 -3.56 4.73
C HIS A 93 9.80 -3.89 4.17
N VAL A 94 9.51 -5.16 4.08
CA VAL A 94 8.22 -5.65 3.60
C VAL A 94 7.57 -6.45 4.72
N ALA A 95 6.27 -6.23 4.93
CA ALA A 95 5.50 -6.96 5.93
C ALA A 95 4.14 -7.37 5.34
N GLY A 96 3.76 -8.61 5.54
CA GLY A 96 2.44 -9.11 5.14
C GLY A 96 1.62 -9.41 6.37
N TYR A 97 0.51 -8.71 6.54
CA TYR A 97 -0.37 -8.85 7.69
C TYR A 97 -1.54 -9.82 7.45
N GLY A 98 -1.78 -10.19 6.19
CA GLY A 98 -2.98 -10.94 5.87
C GLY A 98 -4.21 -10.13 6.25
N ASP A 99 -5.18 -10.76 6.90
CA ASP A 99 -6.41 -10.12 7.35
C ASP A 99 -6.38 -9.73 8.85
N THR A 100 -5.21 -9.73 9.47
CA THR A 100 -5.09 -9.60 10.94
C THR A 100 -5.13 -8.15 11.45
N SER A 101 -5.02 -7.17 10.56
CA SER A 101 -4.98 -5.75 10.93
C SER A 101 -5.96 -4.95 10.08
N PRO A 102 -7.27 -5.16 10.25
CA PRO A 102 -8.25 -4.44 9.46
C PRO A 102 -8.23 -2.94 9.77
N LEU A 103 -8.36 -2.12 8.73
CA LEU A 103 -8.48 -0.68 8.88
C LEU A 103 -9.85 -0.30 9.46
N VAL A 104 -10.87 -1.04 9.04
CA VAL A 104 -12.27 -0.83 9.47
C VAL A 104 -12.91 -2.19 9.74
N PRO A 105 -13.95 -2.24 10.60
CA PRO A 105 -14.73 -3.48 10.78
C PRO A 105 -15.38 -3.91 9.46
N GLU A 106 -15.40 -5.21 9.19
CA GLU A 106 -15.93 -5.74 7.95
C GLU A 106 -17.44 -6.00 8.06
N SER A 107 -18.22 -4.94 8.27
CA SER A 107 -19.66 -5.03 8.48
C SER A 107 -20.47 -4.90 7.18
N ASN A 108 -19.85 -4.53 6.05
CA ASN A 108 -20.48 -4.46 4.75
C ASN A 108 -19.42 -4.60 3.63
N PRO A 109 -19.86 -4.81 2.36
CA PRO A 109 -18.90 -5.01 1.26
C PRO A 109 -17.93 -3.85 1.03
N ASP A 110 -18.33 -2.61 1.32
CA ASP A 110 -17.45 -1.46 1.13
C ASP A 110 -16.27 -1.51 2.10
N HIS A 111 -16.50 -2.03 3.31
CA HIS A 111 -15.43 -2.21 4.29
C HIS A 111 -14.41 -3.24 3.84
N LEU A 112 -14.83 -4.27 3.11
CA LEU A 112 -13.90 -5.25 2.54
C LEU A 112 -12.89 -4.57 1.62
N ARG A 113 -13.36 -3.64 0.78
CA ARG A 113 -12.47 -2.89 -0.12
C ARG A 113 -11.42 -2.10 0.64
N LEU A 114 -11.83 -1.41 1.71
CA LEU A 114 -10.93 -0.57 2.48
C LEU A 114 -9.83 -1.37 3.18
N ASN A 115 -10.10 -2.64 3.47
CA ASN A 115 -9.12 -3.51 4.12
C ASN A 115 -8.12 -4.14 3.15
N ARG A 116 -8.45 -4.18 1.85
CA ARG A 116 -7.52 -4.64 0.81
C ARG A 116 -6.62 -3.48 0.41
N ARG A 117 -5.43 -3.44 0.99
CA ARG A 117 -4.55 -2.29 0.78
C ARG A 117 -3.08 -2.66 0.87
N VAL A 118 -2.25 -1.83 0.26
CA VAL A 118 -0.81 -1.80 0.51
C VAL A 118 -0.50 -0.43 1.11
N ALA A 119 0.09 -0.41 2.28
CA ALA A 119 0.45 0.81 2.97
C ALA A 119 1.97 1.02 2.90
N ILE A 120 2.39 2.21 2.53
CA ILE A 120 3.79 2.61 2.58
C ILE A 120 3.96 3.49 3.82
N VAL A 121 4.63 2.97 4.82
CA VAL A 121 4.87 3.68 6.08
C VAL A 121 6.23 4.36 5.99
N VAL A 122 6.24 5.68 6.05
CA VAL A 122 7.44 6.48 5.97
C VAL A 122 7.82 6.91 7.38
N ALA A 123 9.00 6.49 7.85
CA ALA A 123 9.46 6.80 9.19
C ALA A 123 9.66 8.31 9.38
N SER A 124 9.80 8.74 10.64
CA SER A 124 10.06 10.15 10.97
C SER A 124 11.38 10.61 10.35
N GLY A 125 11.52 11.94 10.17
CA GLY A 125 12.72 12.53 9.57
C GLY A 125 12.44 13.19 8.22
N LEU A 126 11.19 13.15 7.73
CA LEU A 126 10.81 13.85 6.52
C LEU A 126 10.83 15.36 6.71
N THR A 127 11.17 16.09 5.65
CA THR A 127 10.97 17.53 5.63
C THR A 127 9.48 17.85 5.57
N GLU A 128 9.13 19.08 5.93
CA GLU A 128 7.73 19.51 5.87
C GLU A 128 7.18 19.42 4.44
N GLU A 129 7.98 19.77 3.45
CA GLU A 129 7.58 19.68 2.05
C GLU A 129 7.26 18.23 1.67
N GLN A 130 8.12 17.29 2.05
CA GLN A 130 7.91 15.87 1.76
C GLN A 130 6.64 15.35 2.43
N ARG A 131 6.39 15.75 3.68
CA ARG A 131 5.15 15.39 4.38
C ARG A 131 3.92 15.92 3.68
N SER A 132 3.97 17.17 3.21
CA SER A 132 2.87 17.79 2.48
C SER A 132 2.56 17.06 1.18
N LEU A 133 3.58 16.66 0.43
CA LEU A 133 3.41 15.92 -0.81
C LEU A 133 2.74 14.57 -0.56
N LEU A 134 3.19 13.82 0.44
CA LEU A 134 2.62 12.52 0.77
C LEU A 134 1.20 12.64 1.32
N ALA A 135 0.94 13.65 2.14
CA ALA A 135 -0.41 13.90 2.66
C ALA A 135 -1.36 14.28 1.54
N GLY A 136 -0.92 15.09 0.57
CA GLY A 136 -1.71 15.45 -0.59
C GLY A 136 -2.07 14.25 -1.44
N ALA A 137 -1.12 13.37 -1.69
CA ALA A 137 -1.34 12.14 -2.44
C ALA A 137 -2.35 11.22 -1.72
N ARG A 138 -2.25 11.12 -0.40
CA ARG A 138 -3.19 10.34 0.40
C ARG A 138 -4.61 10.87 0.29
N VAL A 139 -4.78 12.19 0.42
CA VAL A 139 -6.09 12.83 0.32
C VAL A 139 -6.70 12.59 -1.07
N ALA A 140 -5.91 12.73 -2.12
CA ALA A 140 -6.36 12.47 -3.48
C ALA A 140 -6.83 11.04 -3.66
N SER A 141 -6.11 10.07 -3.10
CA SER A 141 -6.48 8.66 -3.15
C SER A 141 -7.79 8.39 -2.40
N GLU A 142 -7.95 8.97 -1.22
CA GLU A 142 -9.18 8.83 -0.43
C GLU A 142 -10.38 9.43 -1.15
N MET A 143 -10.23 10.60 -1.76
CA MET A 143 -11.29 11.24 -2.51
C MET A 143 -11.70 10.43 -3.75
N ALA A 144 -10.73 9.88 -4.46
CA ALA A 144 -11.00 9.03 -5.62
C ALA A 144 -11.79 7.78 -5.21
N ASP A 145 -11.48 7.19 -4.08
CA ASP A 145 -12.19 6.03 -3.57
C ASP A 145 -13.62 6.36 -3.19
N GLN A 146 -13.85 7.52 -2.54
CA GLN A 146 -15.19 7.97 -2.20
C GLN A 146 -16.05 8.17 -3.45
N ASN A 147 -15.49 8.75 -4.50
CA ASN A 147 -16.21 8.92 -5.76
C ASN A 147 -16.59 7.59 -6.40
N THR A 148 -15.77 6.57 -6.23
CA THR A 148 -16.07 5.25 -6.77
C THR A 148 -17.22 4.57 -6.03
N LEU A 149 -17.41 4.91 -4.75
CA LEU A 149 -18.47 4.33 -3.93
C LEU A 149 -19.85 4.95 -4.17
N GLN A 150 -19.93 6.10 -4.85
CA GLN A 150 -21.20 6.75 -5.21
C GLN A 150 -21.71 6.27 -6.56
#